data_5116ab97a31322a7492c7b94e6dfd9e9
#
_entry.id   5116ab97a31322a7492c7b94e6dfd9e9
#
_cell.length_a   1.000
_cell.length_b   1.000
_cell.length_c   1.000
_cell.angle_alpha   90.00
_cell.angle_beta   90.00
_cell.angle_gamma   90.00
#
_symmetry.space_group_name_H-M   'P 1'
#
loop_
_entity.id
_entity.type
_entity.pdbx_description
1 polymer ?
#
loop_
_entity_poly.entity_id
_entity_poly.type
_entity_poly.pdbx_seq_one_letter_code
_entity_poly.pdbx_strand_id
1 'polypeptide(L)'
;MKQQILALSTFLLCITCSVETKAQQTPAFHIGIKGGASFTKTSTGSSSLEGKYGFGYQGGIMTRMDIGRLYVQGEALFNKRKTSFDSKDGSAPKLTWNSVDVPVVIGYKLISDKDFNVRAFAGGVYSYAFKNNLSASKALQDGFKNFDKSNIGVTGGIGIDYKNFTADLRYETGLSSISKEFKSKPHSFTLGIGYFLF
;
A
#
# COMPACT_ATOMS: atom_id res chain seq x y z
N MET A 1 14.58 -21.19 -7.04
CA MET A 1 14.71 -20.22 -5.95
C MET A 1 16.06 -19.49 -5.95
N LYS A 2 17.22 -20.15 -5.99
CA LYS A 2 18.54 -19.45 -6.02
C LYS A 2 18.75 -18.52 -7.22
N GLN A 3 18.28 -18.87 -8.41
CA GLN A 3 18.42 -18.04 -9.63
C GLN A 3 17.56 -16.75 -9.59
N GLN A 4 16.39 -16.78 -8.91
CA GLN A 4 15.53 -15.60 -8.78
C GLN A 4 16.09 -14.59 -7.78
N ILE A 5 16.77 -15.07 -6.74
CA ILE A 5 17.46 -14.20 -5.77
C ILE A 5 18.67 -13.53 -6.41
N LEU A 6 19.39 -14.27 -7.28
CA LEU A 6 20.54 -13.71 -8.01
C LEU A 6 20.11 -12.62 -9.00
N ALA A 7 19.00 -12.83 -9.72
CA ALA A 7 18.44 -11.82 -10.64
C ALA A 7 17.98 -10.55 -9.91
N LEU A 8 17.38 -10.69 -8.72
CA LEU A 8 16.96 -9.57 -7.91
C LEU A 8 18.15 -8.77 -7.35
N SER A 9 19.22 -9.45 -6.94
CA SER A 9 20.45 -8.80 -6.46
C SER A 9 21.19 -8.07 -7.58
N THR A 10 21.22 -8.64 -8.79
CA THR A 10 21.85 -8.01 -9.96
C THR A 10 21.07 -6.80 -10.44
N PHE A 11 19.73 -6.84 -10.39
CA PHE A 11 18.88 -5.70 -10.72
C PHE A 11 19.04 -4.55 -9.71
N LEU A 12 19.18 -4.85 -8.42
CA LEU A 12 19.44 -3.86 -7.37
C LEU A 12 20.83 -3.20 -7.53
N LEU A 13 21.83 -3.97 -8.00
CA LEU A 13 23.20 -3.48 -8.22
C LEU A 13 23.30 -2.58 -9.48
N CYS A 14 22.50 -2.84 -10.52
CA CYS A 14 22.49 -2.02 -11.74
C CYS A 14 21.88 -0.62 -11.53
N ILE A 15 21.01 -0.44 -10.53
CA ILE A 15 20.44 0.88 -10.22
C ILE A 15 21.48 1.84 -9.62
N THR A 16 22.57 1.31 -9.07
CA THR A 16 23.62 2.13 -8.45
C THR A 16 24.67 2.67 -9.43
N CYS A 17 24.69 2.21 -10.69
CA CYS A 17 25.76 2.53 -11.64
C CYS A 17 25.44 3.59 -12.70
N SER A 18 24.27 4.25 -12.68
CA SER A 18 23.87 5.17 -13.77
C SER A 18 23.44 6.55 -13.31
N VAL A 19 24.14 7.17 -12.35
CA VAL A 19 23.93 8.58 -12.04
C VAL A 19 25.20 9.36 -12.31
N GLU A 20 25.46 9.66 -13.60
CA GLU A 20 26.42 10.70 -13.95
C GLU A 20 25.77 12.09 -13.83
N THR A 21 26.20 12.79 -12.81
CA THR A 21 26.54 14.20 -12.64
C THR A 21 25.82 15.25 -13.50
N LYS A 22 24.84 15.94 -12.88
CA LYS A 22 24.80 17.40 -12.96
C LYS A 22 24.35 17.97 -11.61
N ALA A 23 25.25 18.79 -11.01
CA ALA A 23 25.09 19.55 -9.76
C ALA A 23 24.72 18.69 -8.53
N GLN A 24 25.70 18.55 -7.65
CA GLN A 24 25.67 17.87 -6.36
C GLN A 24 24.58 18.43 -5.42
N GLN A 25 23.33 18.05 -5.65
CA GLN A 25 22.39 17.97 -4.56
C GLN A 25 22.62 16.60 -3.92
N THR A 26 23.30 16.61 -2.79
CA THR A 26 23.40 15.39 -1.95
C THR A 26 22.00 14.86 -1.72
N PRO A 27 21.69 13.60 -2.08
CA PRO A 27 20.37 13.05 -1.85
C PRO A 27 20.05 13.14 -0.36
N ALA A 28 19.01 13.88 0.00
CA ALA A 28 18.57 13.95 1.37
C ALA A 28 17.83 12.66 1.71
N PHE A 29 18.31 11.94 2.70
CA PHE A 29 17.70 10.69 3.17
C PHE A 29 16.95 10.94 4.47
N HIS A 30 15.69 10.54 4.49
CA HIS A 30 14.80 10.72 5.63
C HIS A 30 14.25 9.38 6.10
N ILE A 31 14.20 9.21 7.41
CA ILE A 31 13.54 8.07 8.06
C ILE A 31 12.44 8.64 8.95
N GLY A 32 11.30 7.96 9.00
CA GLY A 32 10.18 8.41 9.79
C GLY A 32 9.24 7.28 10.20
N ILE A 33 8.25 7.67 10.96
CA ILE A 33 7.12 6.82 11.34
C ILE A 33 5.86 7.29 10.62
N LYS A 34 4.96 6.37 10.35
CA LYS A 34 3.69 6.65 9.64
C LYS A 34 2.55 5.88 10.26
N GLY A 35 1.40 6.54 10.36
CA GLY A 35 0.14 5.93 10.74
C GLY A 35 -0.97 6.41 9.83
N GLY A 36 -2.09 5.67 9.77
CA GLY A 36 -3.20 6.08 8.93
C GLY A 36 -4.47 5.27 9.13
N ALA A 37 -5.54 5.79 8.56
CA ALA A 37 -6.84 5.13 8.46
C ALA A 37 -7.12 4.75 7.02
N SER A 38 -7.69 3.57 6.81
CA SER A 38 -8.02 3.06 5.48
C SER A 38 -9.50 2.68 5.36
N PHE A 39 -10.05 2.92 4.19
CA PHE A 39 -11.39 2.50 3.79
C PHE A 39 -11.24 1.53 2.63
N THR A 40 -11.51 0.26 2.88
CA THR A 40 -11.29 -0.81 1.90
C THR A 40 -12.61 -1.40 1.44
N LYS A 41 -12.79 -1.50 0.13
CA LYS A 41 -13.88 -2.21 -0.53
C LYS A 41 -13.28 -3.35 -1.35
N THR A 42 -13.91 -4.52 -1.31
CA THR A 42 -13.50 -5.64 -2.16
C THR A 42 -14.52 -5.80 -3.28
N SER A 43 -14.10 -5.64 -4.52
CA SER A 43 -14.93 -5.94 -5.69
C SER A 43 -14.95 -7.45 -5.91
N THR A 44 -16.14 -8.03 -5.98
CA THR A 44 -16.37 -9.45 -6.28
C THR A 44 -16.95 -9.59 -7.69
N GLY A 45 -16.46 -10.56 -8.47
CA GLY A 45 -17.00 -10.85 -9.81
C GLY A 45 -18.38 -11.53 -9.79
N SER A 46 -19.01 -11.70 -8.64
CA SER A 46 -20.32 -12.32 -8.48
C SER A 46 -21.39 -11.28 -8.22
N SER A 47 -22.45 -11.29 -9.03
CA SER A 47 -23.58 -10.37 -8.93
C SER A 47 -24.43 -10.51 -7.66
N SER A 48 -24.11 -11.52 -6.83
CA SER A 48 -24.86 -11.81 -5.59
C SER A 48 -24.23 -11.24 -4.31
N LEU A 49 -23.01 -10.69 -4.39
CA LEU A 49 -22.27 -10.16 -3.25
C LEU A 49 -21.74 -8.77 -3.59
N GLU A 50 -22.26 -7.75 -2.94
CA GLU A 50 -21.78 -6.38 -3.06
C GLU A 50 -20.88 -6.03 -1.87
N GLY A 51 -19.61 -5.73 -2.14
CA GLY A 51 -18.67 -5.31 -1.10
C GLY A 51 -18.98 -3.90 -0.63
N LYS A 52 -19.06 -3.68 0.68
CA LYS A 52 -19.12 -2.34 1.30
C LYS A 52 -17.75 -1.92 1.83
N TYR A 53 -17.55 -0.62 1.93
CA TYR A 53 -16.34 -0.08 2.55
C TYR A 53 -16.26 -0.47 4.02
N GLY A 54 -15.14 -1.06 4.40
CA GLY A 54 -14.81 -1.35 5.78
C GLY A 54 -13.67 -0.46 6.26
N PHE A 55 -13.74 -0.05 7.51
CA PHE A 55 -12.71 0.76 8.15
C PHE A 55 -11.53 -0.11 8.59
N GLY A 56 -10.31 0.38 8.34
CA GLY A 56 -9.06 -0.21 8.77
C GLY A 56 -8.08 0.84 9.27
N TYR A 57 -6.97 0.39 9.80
CA TYR A 57 -5.86 1.24 10.21
C TYR A 57 -4.52 0.61 9.87
N GLN A 58 -3.52 1.46 9.74
CA GLN A 58 -2.15 1.06 9.43
C GLN A 58 -1.15 1.86 10.27
N GLY A 59 0.03 1.28 10.46
CA GLY A 59 1.14 1.96 11.12
C GLY A 59 2.46 1.26 10.84
N GLY A 60 3.55 2.02 10.82
CA GLY A 60 4.87 1.48 10.56
C GLY A 60 5.93 2.54 10.34
N ILE A 61 6.93 2.19 9.57
CA ILE A 61 8.08 3.03 9.26
C ILE A 61 8.08 3.43 7.79
N MET A 62 8.70 4.54 7.49
CA MET A 62 8.92 5.04 6.14
C MET A 62 10.34 5.54 5.96
N THR A 63 10.86 5.41 4.75
CA THR A 63 12.13 5.98 4.32
C THR A 63 11.91 6.75 3.04
N ARG A 64 12.54 7.90 2.89
CA ARG A 64 12.47 8.72 1.67
C ARG A 64 13.86 9.19 1.29
N MET A 65 14.17 9.11 0.02
CA MET A 65 15.36 9.69 -0.59
C MET A 65 14.92 10.76 -1.58
N ASP A 66 15.27 12.00 -1.31
CA ASP A 66 14.96 13.16 -2.15
C ASP A 66 16.10 13.41 -3.14
N ILE A 67 15.76 13.58 -4.41
CA ILE A 67 16.67 13.89 -5.52
C ILE A 67 16.10 15.13 -6.23
N GLY A 68 16.36 16.31 -5.66
CA GLY A 68 15.74 17.55 -6.10
C GLY A 68 14.22 17.54 -5.88
N ARG A 69 13.45 17.67 -6.97
CA ARG A 69 11.98 17.59 -6.92
C ARG A 69 11.45 16.14 -6.98
N LEU A 70 12.26 15.21 -7.46
CA LEU A 70 11.93 13.79 -7.45
C LEU A 70 12.26 13.18 -6.09
N TYR A 71 11.53 12.14 -5.71
CA TYR A 71 11.87 11.33 -4.55
C TYR A 71 11.45 9.87 -4.76
N VAL A 72 12.13 8.99 -4.05
CA VAL A 72 11.75 7.59 -3.89
C VAL A 72 11.41 7.37 -2.42
N GLN A 73 10.28 6.75 -2.14
CA GLN A 73 9.85 6.42 -0.78
C GLN A 73 9.50 4.96 -0.68
N GLY A 74 10.08 4.30 0.32
CA GLY A 74 9.73 2.94 0.73
C GLY A 74 9.08 2.96 2.11
N GLU A 75 8.13 2.08 2.33
CA GLU A 75 7.44 1.97 3.61
C GLU A 75 7.34 0.50 4.02
N ALA A 76 7.25 0.24 5.33
CA ALA A 76 6.88 -1.05 5.87
C ALA A 76 5.75 -0.83 6.88
N LEU A 77 4.54 -1.23 6.51
CA LEU A 77 3.32 -0.91 7.23
C LEU A 77 2.61 -2.17 7.68
N PHE A 78 2.30 -2.24 8.96
CA PHE A 78 1.34 -3.19 9.49
C PHE A 78 -0.07 -2.65 9.28
N ASN A 79 -0.91 -3.46 8.63
CA ASN A 79 -2.29 -3.10 8.30
C ASN A 79 -3.28 -4.04 8.95
N LYS A 80 -4.37 -3.48 9.44
CA LYS A 80 -5.57 -4.21 9.78
C LYS A 80 -6.72 -3.67 8.95
N ARG A 81 -7.18 -4.47 8.00
CA ARG A 81 -8.24 -4.10 7.06
C ARG A 81 -9.53 -4.85 7.38
N LYS A 82 -10.65 -4.19 7.15
CA LYS A 82 -11.99 -4.79 7.25
C LYS A 82 -12.74 -4.52 5.96
N THR A 83 -13.59 -5.45 5.56
CA THR A 83 -14.59 -5.25 4.52
C THR A 83 -15.88 -5.92 4.97
N SER A 84 -17.01 -5.38 4.57
CA SER A 84 -18.33 -5.95 4.82
C SER A 84 -18.97 -6.29 3.49
N PHE A 85 -19.78 -7.34 3.47
CA PHE A 85 -20.53 -7.74 2.30
C PHE A 85 -22.02 -7.72 2.65
N ASP A 86 -22.85 -7.24 1.73
CA ASP A 86 -24.31 -7.45 1.82
C ASP A 86 -24.65 -8.71 1.06
N SER A 87 -25.37 -9.62 1.72
CA SER A 87 -25.99 -10.78 1.08
C SER A 87 -27.48 -10.55 0.92
N LYS A 88 -28.07 -11.07 -0.16
CA LYS A 88 -29.52 -11.00 -0.40
C LYS A 88 -30.36 -11.63 0.71
N ASP A 89 -29.73 -12.48 1.54
CA ASP A 89 -30.38 -13.16 2.68
C ASP A 89 -30.36 -12.31 3.98
N GLY A 90 -30.01 -11.02 3.91
CA GLY A 90 -29.98 -10.11 5.05
C GLY A 90 -28.82 -10.32 6.03
N SER A 91 -27.90 -11.26 5.76
CA SER A 91 -26.67 -11.44 6.53
C SER A 91 -25.58 -10.51 6.03
N ALA A 92 -24.87 -9.85 6.93
CA ALA A 92 -23.75 -8.94 6.61
C ALA A 92 -22.42 -9.57 7.07
N PRO A 93 -21.84 -10.53 6.30
CA PRO A 93 -20.58 -11.14 6.66
C PRO A 93 -19.45 -10.09 6.61
N LYS A 94 -18.56 -10.16 7.61
CA LYS A 94 -17.40 -9.28 7.75
C LYS A 94 -16.12 -10.07 7.56
N LEU A 95 -15.26 -9.60 6.68
CA LEU A 95 -13.90 -10.10 6.52
C LEU A 95 -12.92 -9.13 7.16
N THR A 96 -12.11 -9.64 8.07
CA THR A 96 -11.02 -8.88 8.69
C THR A 96 -9.71 -9.64 8.44
N TRP A 97 -8.69 -8.94 7.97
CA TRP A 97 -7.36 -9.53 7.82
C TRP A 97 -6.27 -8.56 8.25
N ASN A 98 -5.14 -9.14 8.65
CA ASN A 98 -3.92 -8.42 8.97
C ASN A 98 -2.90 -8.69 7.88
N SER A 99 -2.18 -7.65 7.46
CA SER A 99 -1.10 -7.76 6.48
C SER A 99 0.09 -6.89 6.86
N VAL A 100 1.24 -7.24 6.32
CA VAL A 100 2.37 -6.33 6.20
C VAL A 100 2.44 -5.89 4.75
N ASP A 101 2.40 -4.58 4.54
CA ASP A 101 2.46 -3.97 3.22
C ASP A 101 3.78 -3.22 3.07
N VAL A 102 4.41 -3.43 1.91
CA VAL A 102 5.67 -2.79 1.53
C VAL A 102 5.44 -2.01 0.23
N PRO A 103 4.92 -0.77 0.32
CA PRO A 103 4.84 0.11 -0.84
C PRO A 103 6.22 0.70 -1.16
N VAL A 104 6.50 0.80 -2.46
CA VAL A 104 7.61 1.56 -3.02
C VAL A 104 7.04 2.51 -4.06
N VAL A 105 7.23 3.80 -3.84
CA VAL A 105 6.66 4.84 -4.70
C VAL A 105 7.74 5.82 -5.17
N ILE A 106 7.53 6.33 -6.37
CA ILE A 106 8.26 7.47 -6.92
C ILE A 106 7.30 8.65 -6.88
N GLY A 107 7.79 9.78 -6.43
CA GLY A 107 6.98 10.99 -6.35
C GLY A 107 7.70 12.21 -6.88
N TYR A 108 6.90 13.24 -7.12
CA TYR A 108 7.35 14.53 -7.60
C TYR A 108 6.75 15.65 -6.72
N LYS A 109 7.60 16.58 -6.28
CA LYS A 109 7.22 17.77 -5.53
C LYS A 109 6.70 18.82 -6.51
N LEU A 110 5.38 18.97 -6.61
CA LEU A 110 4.69 19.94 -7.47
C LEU A 110 4.98 21.36 -7.00
N ILE A 111 4.88 21.56 -5.68
CA ILE A 111 5.27 22.79 -4.98
C ILE A 111 6.38 22.38 -4.02
N SER A 112 7.49 23.12 -4.04
CA SER A 112 8.61 22.86 -3.15
C SER A 112 9.13 24.20 -2.62
N ASP A 113 8.84 24.47 -1.37
CA ASP A 113 9.34 25.58 -0.59
C ASP A 113 10.12 25.03 0.61
N LYS A 114 10.81 25.90 1.36
CA LYS A 114 11.70 25.50 2.46
C LYS A 114 11.02 24.60 3.49
N ASP A 115 9.81 24.98 3.90
CA ASP A 115 9.07 24.31 4.96
C ASP A 115 7.81 23.59 4.47
N PHE A 116 7.42 23.79 3.20
CA PHE A 116 6.15 23.28 2.67
C PHE A 116 6.32 22.67 1.29
N ASN A 117 5.87 21.44 1.12
CA ASN A 117 5.83 20.77 -0.17
C ASN A 117 4.44 20.22 -0.45
N VAL A 118 4.01 20.31 -1.70
CA VAL A 118 2.88 19.54 -2.25
C VAL A 118 3.43 18.53 -3.24
N ARG A 119 3.05 17.29 -3.12
CA ARG A 119 3.61 16.20 -3.90
C ARG A 119 2.54 15.28 -4.48
N ALA A 120 2.84 14.68 -5.62
CA ALA A 120 2.11 13.56 -6.18
C ALA A 120 3.04 12.35 -6.27
N PHE A 121 2.50 11.14 -6.16
CA PHE A 121 3.28 9.92 -6.20
C PHE A 121 2.49 8.77 -6.79
N ALA A 122 3.24 7.79 -7.33
CA ALA A 122 2.70 6.52 -7.78
C ALA A 122 3.75 5.42 -7.59
N GLY A 123 3.31 4.17 -7.48
CA GLY A 123 4.21 3.04 -7.32
C GLY A 123 3.51 1.71 -7.16
N GLY A 124 4.29 0.73 -6.72
CA GLY A 124 3.82 -0.61 -6.42
C GLY A 124 3.70 -0.85 -4.93
N VAL A 125 2.85 -1.79 -4.56
CA VAL A 125 2.73 -2.29 -3.20
C VAL A 125 2.75 -3.81 -3.21
N TYR A 126 3.58 -4.38 -2.34
CA TYR A 126 3.56 -5.80 -2.02
C TYR A 126 2.92 -5.98 -0.65
N SER A 127 1.87 -6.81 -0.58
CA SER A 127 1.14 -7.08 0.65
C SER A 127 1.24 -8.56 0.99
N TYR A 128 1.58 -8.86 2.23
CA TYR A 128 1.58 -10.21 2.78
C TYR A 128 0.59 -10.34 3.93
N ALA A 129 -0.49 -11.08 3.71
CA ALA A 129 -1.52 -11.33 4.71
C ALA A 129 -1.16 -12.57 5.54
N PHE A 130 -1.22 -12.46 6.87
CA PHE A 130 -0.83 -13.53 7.77
C PHE A 130 -1.94 -13.99 8.73
N LYS A 131 -3.02 -13.24 8.86
CA LYS A 131 -4.16 -13.62 9.70
C LYS A 131 -5.47 -13.14 9.09
N ASN A 132 -6.39 -14.07 8.88
CA ASN A 132 -7.73 -13.81 8.36
C ASN A 132 -8.76 -14.32 9.36
N ASN A 133 -9.75 -13.48 9.68
CA ASN A 133 -10.94 -13.88 10.43
C ASN A 133 -12.15 -13.57 9.56
N LEU A 134 -12.86 -14.59 9.15
CA LEU A 134 -14.10 -14.50 8.40
C LEU A 134 -15.27 -14.87 9.31
N SER A 135 -16.09 -13.87 9.65
CA SER A 135 -17.37 -14.11 10.33
C SER A 135 -18.46 -14.27 9.28
N ALA A 136 -18.63 -15.49 8.78
CA ALA A 136 -19.55 -15.79 7.70
C ALA A 136 -20.08 -17.23 7.78
N SER A 137 -21.14 -17.53 7.00
CA SER A 137 -21.67 -18.89 6.82
C SER A 137 -20.62 -19.84 6.22
N LYS A 138 -20.78 -21.16 6.43
CA LYS A 138 -19.84 -22.20 5.96
C LYS A 138 -19.53 -22.09 4.46
N ALA A 139 -20.51 -21.75 3.63
CA ALA A 139 -20.34 -21.62 2.18
C ALA A 139 -19.36 -20.49 1.78
N LEU A 140 -19.37 -19.37 2.51
CA LEU A 140 -18.41 -18.27 2.30
C LEU A 140 -17.03 -18.61 2.87
N GLN A 141 -16.96 -19.38 3.97
CA GLN A 141 -15.69 -19.87 4.50
C GLN A 141 -14.96 -20.77 3.50
N ASP A 142 -15.69 -21.63 2.78
CA ASP A 142 -15.11 -22.53 1.77
C ASP A 142 -14.55 -21.76 0.57
N GLY A 143 -15.23 -20.71 0.11
CA GLY A 143 -14.74 -19.85 -0.98
C GLY A 143 -13.49 -19.01 -0.64
N PHE A 144 -13.18 -18.83 0.64
CA PHE A 144 -11.96 -18.15 1.11
C PHE A 144 -10.90 -19.08 1.71
N LYS A 145 -11.08 -20.41 1.63
CA LYS A 145 -10.07 -21.39 2.07
C LYS A 145 -8.72 -21.22 1.35
N ASN A 146 -8.76 -20.82 0.08
CA ASN A 146 -7.58 -20.58 -0.75
C ASN A 146 -7.25 -19.07 -0.82
N PHE A 147 -7.11 -18.41 0.34
CA PHE A 147 -6.71 -17.02 0.41
C PHE A 147 -5.22 -16.90 0.03
N ASP A 148 -4.95 -16.21 -1.08
CA ASP A 148 -3.57 -15.93 -1.48
C ASP A 148 -2.94 -14.96 -0.48
N LYS A 149 -1.94 -15.45 0.27
CA LYS A 149 -1.24 -14.67 1.31
C LYS A 149 -0.47 -13.49 0.73
N SER A 150 -0.06 -13.57 -0.54
CA SER A 150 0.72 -12.54 -1.22
C SER A 150 -0.14 -11.84 -2.26
N ASN A 151 -0.14 -10.52 -2.23
CA ASN A 151 -0.84 -9.69 -3.20
C ASN A 151 0.10 -8.60 -3.71
N ILE A 152 0.04 -8.32 -5.01
CA ILE A 152 0.72 -7.19 -5.63
C ILE A 152 -0.33 -6.21 -6.09
N GLY A 153 -0.11 -4.93 -5.81
CA GLY A 153 -0.99 -3.85 -6.20
C GLY A 153 -0.24 -2.65 -6.74
N VAL A 154 -0.99 -1.69 -7.21
CA VAL A 154 -0.50 -0.36 -7.55
C VAL A 154 -1.13 0.66 -6.61
N THR A 155 -0.38 1.71 -6.35
CA THR A 155 -0.79 2.80 -5.46
C THR A 155 -0.44 4.12 -6.07
N GLY A 156 -1.24 5.14 -5.80
CA GLY A 156 -0.97 6.51 -6.19
C GLY A 156 -1.71 7.49 -5.30
N GLY A 157 -1.22 8.71 -5.23
CA GLY A 157 -1.82 9.69 -4.35
C GLY A 157 -1.18 11.06 -4.41
N ILE A 158 -1.66 11.90 -3.52
CA ILE A 158 -1.15 13.24 -3.29
C ILE A 158 -0.79 13.40 -1.81
N GLY A 159 0.14 14.27 -1.51
CA GLY A 159 0.53 14.53 -0.13
C GLY A 159 1.06 15.94 0.06
N ILE A 160 1.11 16.34 1.30
CA ILE A 160 1.71 17.58 1.75
C ILE A 160 2.77 17.28 2.80
N ASP A 161 3.85 18.01 2.76
CA ASP A 161 4.87 17.97 3.81
C ASP A 161 4.97 19.38 4.41
N TYR A 162 5.00 19.45 5.73
CA TYR A 162 5.24 20.67 6.48
C TYR A 162 6.33 20.43 7.52
N LYS A 163 7.52 20.95 7.29
CA LYS A 163 8.72 20.62 8.07
C LYS A 163 8.92 19.11 8.10
N ASN A 164 8.92 18.52 9.29
CA ASN A 164 9.08 17.08 9.49
C ASN A 164 7.75 16.29 9.40
N PHE A 165 6.59 16.96 9.34
CA PHE A 165 5.30 16.31 9.21
C PHE A 165 4.95 16.03 7.75
N THR A 166 4.33 14.90 7.50
CA THR A 166 3.79 14.54 6.19
C THR A 166 2.36 14.03 6.34
N ALA A 167 1.51 14.41 5.41
CA ALA A 167 0.18 13.84 5.28
C ALA A 167 -0.07 13.43 3.82
N ASP A 168 -0.75 12.33 3.61
CA ASP A 168 -1.08 11.88 2.25
C ASP A 168 -2.48 11.26 2.16
N LEU A 169 -3.09 11.45 1.00
CA LEU A 169 -4.27 10.74 0.55
C LEU A 169 -3.83 9.79 -0.57
N ARG A 170 -4.07 8.51 -0.35
CA ARG A 170 -3.61 7.41 -1.20
C ARG A 170 -4.77 6.57 -1.68
N TYR A 171 -4.75 6.20 -2.94
CA TYR A 171 -5.58 5.15 -3.51
C TYR A 171 -4.71 3.95 -3.85
N GLU A 172 -5.18 2.76 -3.52
CA GLU A 172 -4.49 1.49 -3.76
C GLU A 172 -5.46 0.52 -4.40
N THR A 173 -5.01 -0.22 -5.41
CA THR A 173 -5.78 -1.29 -6.04
C THR A 173 -4.92 -2.53 -6.23
N GLY A 174 -5.46 -3.69 -5.83
CA GLY A 174 -4.81 -4.99 -6.06
C GLY A 174 -4.82 -5.35 -7.54
N LEU A 175 -3.68 -5.77 -8.06
CA LEU A 175 -3.55 -6.34 -9.41
C LEU A 175 -3.82 -7.85 -9.39
N SER A 176 -3.39 -8.54 -8.33
CA SER A 176 -3.68 -9.96 -8.12
C SER A 176 -5.00 -10.14 -7.34
N SER A 177 -5.69 -11.24 -7.62
CA SER A 177 -6.93 -11.58 -6.90
C SER A 177 -6.58 -12.18 -5.54
N ILE A 178 -7.27 -11.76 -4.49
CA ILE A 178 -7.14 -12.31 -3.14
C ILE A 178 -7.77 -13.71 -3.04
N SER A 179 -8.77 -13.99 -3.87
CA SER A 179 -9.38 -15.31 -4.00
C SER A 179 -9.47 -15.70 -5.46
N LYS A 180 -8.97 -16.90 -5.79
CA LYS A 180 -9.02 -17.44 -7.15
C LYS A 180 -10.44 -17.74 -7.61
N GLU A 181 -11.31 -18.15 -6.69
CA GLU A 181 -12.69 -18.50 -7.00
C GLU A 181 -13.58 -17.29 -7.27
N PHE A 182 -13.40 -16.19 -6.50
CA PHE A 182 -14.25 -14.99 -6.63
C PHE A 182 -13.61 -13.86 -7.43
N LYS A 183 -12.38 -14.02 -7.95
CA LYS A 183 -11.62 -12.97 -8.67
C LYS A 183 -11.70 -11.61 -7.95
N SER A 184 -11.58 -11.63 -6.62
CA SER A 184 -11.78 -10.48 -5.76
C SER A 184 -10.56 -9.58 -5.76
N LYS A 185 -10.73 -8.30 -6.07
CA LYS A 185 -9.67 -7.28 -6.02
C LYS A 185 -9.98 -6.26 -4.93
N PRO A 186 -9.05 -5.98 -4.01
CA PRO A 186 -9.22 -4.95 -3.01
C PRO A 186 -8.97 -3.57 -3.62
N HIS A 187 -9.76 -2.61 -3.23
CA HIS A 187 -9.58 -1.19 -3.49
C HIS A 187 -9.59 -0.46 -2.15
N SER A 188 -8.63 0.41 -1.94
CA SER A 188 -8.45 1.07 -0.64
C SER A 188 -8.16 2.55 -0.82
N PHE A 189 -8.88 3.39 -0.07
CA PHE A 189 -8.49 4.78 0.16
C PHE A 189 -7.85 4.87 1.53
N THR A 190 -6.71 5.53 1.62
CA THR A 190 -5.98 5.68 2.88
C THR A 190 -5.61 7.14 3.09
N LEU A 191 -5.91 7.63 4.30
CA LEU A 191 -5.41 8.89 4.81
C LEU A 191 -4.26 8.57 5.77
N GLY A 192 -3.06 9.02 5.43
CA GLY A 192 -1.83 8.81 6.19
C GLY A 192 -1.31 10.09 6.81
N ILE A 193 -0.71 9.97 7.99
CA ILE A 193 0.06 11.01 8.66
C ILE A 193 1.39 10.39 9.07
N GLY A 194 2.49 11.12 8.90
CA GLY A 194 3.81 10.68 9.29
C GLY A 194 4.67 11.80 9.85
N TYR A 195 5.76 11.39 10.46
CA TYR A 195 6.77 12.28 11.01
C TYR A 195 8.16 11.77 10.66
N PHE A 196 8.98 12.61 10.03
CA PHE A 196 10.38 12.33 9.74
C PHE A 196 11.24 12.64 10.95
N LEU A 197 12.02 11.67 11.37
CA LEU A 197 12.93 11.78 12.53
C LEU A 197 14.24 12.46 12.12
N PHE A 198 14.69 12.20 10.87
CA PHE A 198 15.90 12.76 10.26
C PHE A 198 15.61 13.19 8.84
#